data_9eba9cc5b3884a2aa8f1ff698f483348
#
_entry.id   9eba9cc5b3884a2aa8f1ff698f483348
#
_cell.length_a   1.000
_cell.length_b   1.000
_cell.length_c   1.000
_cell.angle_alpha   90.00
_cell.angle_beta   90.00
_cell.angle_gamma   90.00
#
_symmetry.space_group_name_H-M   'P 1'
#
loop_
_entity.id
_entity.type
_entity.pdbx_description
1 polymer ?
#
loop_
_entity_poly.entity_id
_entity_poly.type
_entity_poly.pdbx_seq_one_letter_code
_entity_poly.pdbx_strand_id
1 'polypeptide(L)'
;LHDSTNISRIQHYTMNLYKELEAETGQGCGIFQPGSLYLAQTEKRSNQLQLQAAKAKLYGMNFSEINREHAEELHPLVDFTGIHTIMWEPEGGNVDPSGVTAAYAAGARQRGAEIYRFTKVTATIQQSNGSWLIETPKGNINSQWVVNASGLWAREVAKLAKLDLPLLPTEHQYFVTETIPEIAAQGRRLPSVADRDGEYYLRQEGNGLLVGAYERDVRFWAEDETPAEFGHELFKDDLERIEENVLRAIDRVPVLSEAGIKRVINGPMIWSPDSNVLFGPVPELKNYFCCNGIIPGFSQSGGMGLLAAEWIIEGEPKYDMFAWDLTRFGHWANKQFTKSRVGDQYANRFSIHFPYQERAAGRPVRLRPVYQTQIKMGAVMGLNYGWEHPLWFSDKPNTVETNGFTRQNWFKPVA
;
A
#
# COMPACT_ATOMS: atom_id res chain seq x y z
N LEU A 1 5.99 -6.42 -6.71
CA LEU A 1 5.73 -7.82 -6.37
C LEU A 1 5.08 -7.95 -5.00
N HIS A 2 4.00 -8.71 -4.87
CA HIS A 2 3.26 -8.94 -3.63
C HIS A 2 3.30 -10.43 -3.22
N ASP A 3 3.07 -10.71 -1.94
CA ASP A 3 3.03 -12.10 -1.44
C ASP A 3 1.83 -12.91 -1.98
N SER A 4 0.75 -12.25 -2.36
CA SER A 4 -0.40 -12.86 -3.02
C SER A 4 -0.20 -12.91 -4.53
N THR A 5 -0.43 -14.08 -5.12
CA THR A 5 -0.44 -14.30 -6.59
C THR A 5 -1.43 -13.37 -7.28
N ASN A 6 -2.64 -13.25 -6.73
CA ASN A 6 -3.71 -12.47 -7.35
C ASN A 6 -3.37 -10.97 -7.35
N ILE A 7 -2.78 -10.45 -6.28
CA ILE A 7 -2.32 -9.07 -6.23
C ILE A 7 -1.19 -8.81 -7.23
N SER A 8 -0.23 -9.74 -7.36
CA SER A 8 0.84 -9.61 -8.35
C SER A 8 0.29 -9.62 -9.79
N ARG A 9 -0.71 -10.44 -10.08
CA ARG A 9 -1.41 -10.43 -11.39
C ARG A 9 -2.11 -9.10 -11.69
N ILE A 10 -2.77 -8.53 -10.68
CA ILE A 10 -3.44 -7.22 -10.78
C ILE A 10 -2.42 -6.11 -11.05
N GLN A 11 -1.28 -6.15 -10.37
CA GLN A 11 -0.20 -5.18 -10.60
C GLN A 11 0.38 -5.32 -12.01
N HIS A 12 0.64 -6.53 -12.47
CA HIS A 12 1.13 -6.78 -13.83
C HIS A 12 0.12 -6.30 -14.89
N TYR A 13 -1.16 -6.61 -14.71
CA TYR A 13 -2.23 -6.10 -15.59
C TYR A 13 -2.24 -4.58 -15.62
N THR A 14 -2.15 -3.91 -14.47
CA THR A 14 -2.16 -2.45 -14.37
C THR A 14 -0.99 -1.82 -15.11
N MET A 15 0.20 -2.39 -15.00
CA MET A 15 1.40 -1.90 -15.69
C MET A 15 1.26 -1.97 -17.23
N ASN A 16 0.68 -3.06 -17.74
CA ASN A 16 0.44 -3.21 -19.18
C ASN A 16 -0.68 -2.28 -19.66
N LEU A 17 -1.75 -2.14 -18.88
CA LEU A 17 -2.86 -1.24 -19.19
C LEU A 17 -2.41 0.20 -19.41
N TYR A 18 -1.42 0.70 -18.71
CA TYR A 18 -0.94 2.08 -18.91
C TYR A 18 -0.40 2.31 -20.32
N LYS A 19 0.32 1.36 -20.89
CA LYS A 19 0.83 1.44 -22.27
C LYS A 19 -0.30 1.41 -23.30
N GLU A 20 -1.28 0.55 -23.06
CA GLU A 20 -2.49 0.46 -23.90
C GLU A 20 -3.31 1.74 -23.79
N LEU A 21 -3.44 2.30 -22.59
CA LEU A 21 -4.22 3.50 -22.33
C LEU A 21 -3.61 4.74 -22.98
N GLU A 22 -2.28 4.90 -23.00
CA GLU A 22 -1.60 5.96 -23.76
C GLU A 22 -1.90 5.83 -25.26
N ALA A 23 -1.76 4.63 -25.79
CA ALA A 23 -1.99 4.37 -27.22
C ALA A 23 -3.45 4.63 -27.62
N GLU A 24 -4.40 4.24 -26.78
CA GLU A 24 -5.83 4.38 -27.03
C GLU A 24 -6.32 5.82 -26.88
N THR A 25 -5.90 6.51 -25.84
CA THR A 25 -6.45 7.82 -25.47
C THR A 25 -5.67 8.99 -26.06
N GLY A 26 -4.43 8.77 -26.44
CA GLY A 26 -3.47 9.83 -26.79
C GLY A 26 -3.01 10.67 -25.59
N GLN A 27 -3.40 10.28 -24.36
CA GLN A 27 -3.01 10.97 -23.13
C GLN A 27 -1.81 10.25 -22.50
N GLY A 28 -0.68 10.94 -22.39
CA GLY A 28 0.53 10.39 -21.79
C GLY A 28 0.33 10.05 -20.32
N CYS A 29 0.72 8.85 -19.91
CA CYS A 29 0.77 8.38 -18.53
C CYS A 29 2.13 8.66 -17.86
N GLY A 30 3.09 9.19 -18.61
CA GLY A 30 4.45 9.47 -18.12
C GLY A 30 5.15 8.21 -17.60
N ILE A 31 5.14 7.15 -18.39
CA ILE A 31 5.72 5.86 -18.02
C ILE A 31 7.24 5.92 -18.14
N PHE A 32 7.92 5.67 -17.03
CA PHE A 32 9.38 5.52 -16.96
C PHE A 32 9.72 4.18 -16.32
N GLN A 33 10.39 3.31 -17.04
CA GLN A 33 10.76 1.97 -16.59
C GLN A 33 12.29 1.79 -16.61
N PRO A 34 13.04 2.51 -15.75
CA PRO A 34 14.50 2.35 -15.67
C PRO A 34 14.91 1.12 -14.87
N GLY A 35 13.95 0.38 -14.31
CA GLY A 35 14.17 -0.72 -13.40
C GLY A 35 14.20 -0.30 -11.93
N SER A 36 14.32 -1.31 -11.05
CA SER A 36 14.39 -1.12 -9.60
C SER A 36 15.41 -2.07 -8.96
N LEU A 37 16.18 -1.55 -8.03
CA LEU A 37 17.13 -2.28 -7.19
C LEU A 37 16.56 -2.43 -5.78
N TYR A 38 16.62 -3.65 -5.24
CA TYR A 38 16.22 -3.94 -3.87
C TYR A 38 17.43 -4.45 -3.10
N LEU A 39 17.73 -3.79 -1.99
CA LEU A 39 18.93 -4.05 -1.21
C LEU A 39 18.60 -4.85 0.05
N ALA A 40 19.42 -5.84 0.37
CA ALA A 40 19.42 -6.56 1.62
C ALA A 40 20.72 -6.31 2.37
N GLN A 41 20.66 -5.65 3.51
CA GLN A 41 21.81 -5.44 4.40
C GLN A 41 21.99 -6.57 5.40
N THR A 42 20.95 -7.43 5.57
CA THR A 42 20.95 -8.53 6.52
C THR A 42 20.63 -9.85 5.84
N GLU A 43 21.12 -10.97 6.42
CA GLU A 43 20.80 -12.31 5.96
C GLU A 43 19.27 -12.57 5.95
N LYS A 44 18.58 -12.08 6.96
CA LYS A 44 17.11 -12.23 7.03
C LYS A 44 16.40 -11.53 5.88
N ARG A 45 16.86 -10.33 5.52
CA ARG A 45 16.34 -9.58 4.38
C ARG A 45 16.69 -10.28 3.06
N SER A 46 17.92 -10.79 2.95
CA SER A 46 18.34 -11.60 1.81
C SER A 46 17.41 -12.78 1.59
N ASN A 47 17.14 -13.55 2.64
CA ASN A 47 16.20 -14.69 2.59
C ASN A 47 14.79 -14.27 2.16
N GLN A 48 14.31 -13.10 2.61
CA GLN A 48 13.02 -12.55 2.16
C GLN A 48 13.03 -12.22 0.68
N LEU A 49 14.07 -11.54 0.19
CA LEU A 49 14.18 -11.15 -1.22
C LEU A 49 14.30 -12.38 -2.13
N GLN A 50 15.05 -13.40 -1.72
CA GLN A 50 15.14 -14.67 -2.45
C GLN A 50 13.81 -15.41 -2.51
N LEU A 51 13.03 -15.41 -1.42
CA LEU A 51 11.67 -15.94 -1.43
C LEU A 51 10.77 -15.14 -2.40
N GLN A 52 10.90 -13.83 -2.43
CA GLN A 52 10.18 -12.99 -3.40
C GLN A 52 10.59 -13.30 -4.84
N ALA A 53 11.88 -13.56 -5.11
CA ALA A 53 12.35 -13.97 -6.43
C ALA A 53 11.77 -15.32 -6.87
N ALA A 54 11.71 -16.29 -5.95
CA ALA A 54 11.08 -17.58 -6.24
C ALA A 54 9.59 -17.41 -6.60
N LYS A 55 8.86 -16.53 -5.89
CA LYS A 55 7.46 -16.21 -6.22
C LYS A 55 7.34 -15.46 -7.55
N ALA A 56 8.23 -14.49 -7.84
CA ALA A 56 8.27 -13.76 -9.09
C ALA A 56 8.38 -14.71 -10.28
N LYS A 57 9.25 -15.70 -10.19
CA LYS A 57 9.42 -16.73 -11.21
C LYS A 57 8.14 -17.53 -11.47
N LEU A 58 7.36 -17.84 -10.43
CA LEU A 58 6.04 -18.49 -10.57
C LEU A 58 5.01 -17.62 -11.30
N TYR A 59 5.17 -16.30 -11.24
CA TYR A 59 4.25 -15.34 -11.85
C TYR A 59 4.72 -14.83 -13.22
N GLY A 60 5.87 -15.35 -13.70
CA GLY A 60 6.46 -14.93 -14.99
C GLY A 60 7.06 -13.52 -14.93
N MET A 61 7.44 -13.04 -13.75
CA MET A 61 8.07 -11.74 -13.55
C MET A 61 9.58 -11.88 -13.46
N ASN A 62 10.31 -10.89 -13.98
CA ASN A 62 11.76 -10.82 -13.90
C ASN A 62 12.14 -10.14 -12.57
N PHE A 63 12.64 -10.93 -11.63
CA PHE A 63 13.19 -10.46 -10.38
C PHE A 63 14.32 -11.39 -9.98
N SER A 64 15.57 -10.96 -10.14
CA SER A 64 16.74 -11.82 -10.01
C SER A 64 17.87 -11.14 -9.24
N GLU A 65 18.68 -11.95 -8.59
CA GLU A 65 19.88 -11.49 -7.95
C GLU A 65 20.95 -11.12 -9.01
N ILE A 66 21.63 -10.01 -8.78
CA ILE A 66 22.75 -9.54 -9.59
C ILE A 66 23.99 -9.32 -8.72
N ASN A 67 25.17 -9.34 -9.36
CA ASN A 67 26.40 -9.06 -8.66
C ASN A 67 26.60 -7.54 -8.46
N ARG A 68 27.60 -7.19 -7.66
CA ARG A 68 27.91 -5.81 -7.30
C ARG A 68 28.32 -5.00 -8.53
N GLU A 69 29.17 -5.55 -9.39
CA GLU A 69 29.65 -4.86 -10.58
C GLU A 69 28.51 -4.42 -11.49
N HIS A 70 27.56 -5.31 -11.73
CA HIS A 70 26.39 -4.98 -12.53
C HIS A 70 25.49 -3.94 -11.84
N ALA A 71 25.35 -4.00 -10.51
CA ALA A 71 24.58 -3.00 -9.77
C ALA A 71 25.23 -1.61 -9.83
N GLU A 72 26.57 -1.51 -9.74
CA GLU A 72 27.34 -0.28 -9.89
C GLU A 72 27.20 0.31 -11.31
N GLU A 73 27.17 -0.54 -12.36
CA GLU A 73 26.87 -0.10 -13.72
C GLU A 73 25.47 0.47 -13.85
N LEU A 74 24.47 -0.16 -13.21
CA LEU A 74 23.08 0.28 -13.23
C LEU A 74 22.88 1.58 -12.45
N HIS A 75 23.48 1.71 -11.27
CA HIS A 75 23.31 2.87 -10.39
C HIS A 75 24.64 3.32 -9.75
N PRO A 76 25.45 4.09 -10.47
CA PRO A 76 26.81 4.45 -10.04
C PRO A 76 26.89 5.39 -8.83
N LEU A 77 25.77 5.93 -8.36
CA LEU A 77 25.70 6.82 -7.18
C LEU A 77 25.47 6.07 -5.87
N VAL A 78 25.19 4.75 -5.93
CA VAL A 78 24.92 3.92 -4.76
C VAL A 78 26.21 3.22 -4.32
N ASP A 79 26.52 3.34 -3.04
CA ASP A 79 27.56 2.49 -2.43
C ASP A 79 26.96 1.13 -2.02
N PHE A 80 27.38 0.08 -2.70
CA PHE A 80 26.93 -1.29 -2.43
C PHE A 80 27.81 -2.03 -1.41
N THR A 81 28.72 -1.34 -0.74
CA THR A 81 29.57 -1.94 0.30
C THR A 81 28.71 -2.48 1.45
N GLY A 82 28.96 -3.73 1.86
CA GLY A 82 28.25 -4.38 2.96
C GLY A 82 26.82 -4.84 2.63
N ILE A 83 26.40 -4.79 1.37
CA ILE A 83 25.12 -5.36 0.93
C ILE A 83 25.28 -6.89 0.73
N HIS A 84 24.40 -7.67 1.37
CA HIS A 84 24.37 -9.13 1.25
C HIS A 84 23.79 -9.61 -0.07
N THR A 85 22.72 -8.96 -0.52
CA THR A 85 21.99 -9.36 -1.74
C THR A 85 21.45 -8.13 -2.43
N ILE A 86 21.63 -8.07 -3.74
CA ILE A 86 21.08 -7.04 -4.61
C ILE A 86 20.14 -7.73 -5.59
N MET A 87 18.86 -7.37 -5.53
CA MET A 87 17.86 -7.86 -6.49
C MET A 87 17.56 -6.82 -7.53
N TRP A 88 17.44 -7.25 -8.76
CA TRP A 88 17.10 -6.44 -9.92
C TRP A 88 15.74 -6.79 -10.48
N GLU A 89 14.90 -5.76 -10.66
CA GLU A 89 13.61 -5.81 -11.34
C GLU A 89 13.64 -4.90 -12.58
N PRO A 90 13.90 -5.44 -13.78
CA PRO A 90 14.07 -4.62 -15.00
C PRO A 90 12.78 -3.90 -15.42
N GLU A 91 11.61 -4.39 -15.02
CA GLU A 91 10.30 -3.81 -15.31
C GLU A 91 9.85 -2.77 -14.28
N GLY A 92 10.66 -2.54 -13.23
CA GLY A 92 10.40 -1.55 -12.21
C GLY A 92 10.39 -0.13 -12.78
N GLY A 93 9.52 0.73 -12.23
CA GLY A 93 9.41 2.09 -12.74
C GLY A 93 8.39 2.94 -12.02
N ASN A 94 8.10 4.08 -12.63
CA ASN A 94 7.12 5.05 -12.13
C ASN A 94 6.30 5.64 -13.27
N VAL A 95 5.17 6.23 -12.91
CA VAL A 95 4.26 6.94 -13.81
C VAL A 95 4.01 8.36 -13.32
N ASP A 96 3.47 9.22 -14.18
CA ASP A 96 2.93 10.51 -13.74
C ASP A 96 1.50 10.33 -13.21
N PRO A 97 1.24 10.61 -11.91
CA PRO A 97 -0.08 10.49 -11.31
C PRO A 97 -1.18 11.24 -12.04
N SER A 98 -0.90 12.46 -12.44
CA SER A 98 -1.87 13.32 -13.14
C SER A 98 -2.16 12.80 -14.55
N GLY A 99 -1.12 12.40 -15.27
CA GLY A 99 -1.24 11.82 -16.61
C GLY A 99 -2.06 10.54 -16.60
N VAL A 100 -1.76 9.60 -15.70
CA VAL A 100 -2.53 8.36 -15.54
C VAL A 100 -4.01 8.65 -15.22
N THR A 101 -4.28 9.53 -14.28
CA THR A 101 -5.65 9.89 -13.91
C THR A 101 -6.41 10.52 -15.10
N ALA A 102 -5.74 11.39 -15.84
CA ALA A 102 -6.31 12.00 -17.04
C ALA A 102 -6.58 10.96 -18.14
N ALA A 103 -5.65 10.01 -18.33
CA ALA A 103 -5.81 8.94 -19.32
C ALA A 103 -6.97 8.00 -18.98
N TYR A 104 -7.12 7.58 -17.71
CA TYR A 104 -8.31 6.84 -17.28
C TYR A 104 -9.61 7.60 -17.54
N ALA A 105 -9.64 8.90 -17.20
CA ALA A 105 -10.81 9.72 -17.43
C ALA A 105 -11.12 9.90 -18.93
N ALA A 106 -10.10 10.04 -19.78
CA ALA A 106 -10.26 10.10 -21.23
C ALA A 106 -10.84 8.79 -21.78
N GLY A 107 -10.24 7.66 -21.44
CA GLY A 107 -10.71 6.34 -21.88
C GLY A 107 -12.12 6.00 -21.39
N ALA A 108 -12.47 6.39 -20.16
CA ALA A 108 -13.83 6.22 -19.65
C ALA A 108 -14.85 7.06 -20.47
N ARG A 109 -14.55 8.34 -20.73
CA ARG A 109 -15.41 9.21 -21.55
C ARG A 109 -15.58 8.71 -22.98
N GLN A 110 -14.52 8.23 -23.62
CA GLN A 110 -14.59 7.65 -24.96
C GLN A 110 -15.53 6.44 -25.02
N ARG A 111 -15.73 5.75 -23.90
CA ARG A 111 -16.68 4.64 -23.75
C ARG A 111 -18.05 5.03 -23.21
N GLY A 112 -18.35 6.34 -23.13
CA GLY A 112 -19.65 6.85 -22.75
C GLY A 112 -19.84 7.11 -21.25
N ALA A 113 -18.80 6.99 -20.44
CA ALA A 113 -18.90 7.35 -19.02
C ALA A 113 -18.99 8.88 -18.85
N GLU A 114 -19.90 9.34 -18.03
CA GLU A 114 -20.05 10.74 -17.67
C GLU A 114 -19.24 11.04 -16.40
N ILE A 115 -18.45 12.12 -16.41
CA ILE A 115 -17.61 12.53 -15.29
C ILE A 115 -17.98 13.96 -14.90
N TYR A 116 -18.59 14.10 -13.73
CA TYR A 116 -19.02 15.36 -13.17
C TYR A 116 -18.04 15.86 -12.11
N ARG A 117 -17.15 16.76 -12.52
CA ARG A 117 -16.19 17.40 -11.60
C ARG A 117 -16.89 18.46 -10.74
N PHE A 118 -16.31 18.74 -9.57
CA PHE A 118 -16.83 19.72 -8.63
C PHE A 118 -18.31 19.47 -8.29
N THR A 119 -18.67 18.21 -8.13
CA THR A 119 -20.02 17.76 -7.87
C THR A 119 -19.99 16.84 -6.66
N LYS A 120 -20.10 17.43 -5.46
CA LYS A 120 -20.08 16.73 -4.19
C LYS A 120 -21.33 15.88 -4.02
N VAL A 121 -21.21 14.62 -3.69
CA VAL A 121 -22.31 13.78 -3.25
C VAL A 121 -22.67 14.17 -1.81
N THR A 122 -23.93 14.50 -1.58
CA THR A 122 -24.43 14.95 -0.27
C THR A 122 -25.29 13.90 0.44
N ALA A 123 -25.91 12.98 -0.31
CA ALA A 123 -26.62 11.84 0.24
C ALA A 123 -26.58 10.64 -0.72
N THR A 124 -26.65 9.44 -0.15
CA THR A 124 -26.87 8.18 -0.88
C THR A 124 -28.03 7.44 -0.21
N ILE A 125 -29.15 7.31 -0.92
CA ILE A 125 -30.39 6.78 -0.36
C ILE A 125 -30.77 5.50 -1.11
N GLN A 126 -30.72 4.37 -0.41
CA GLN A 126 -31.13 3.09 -0.98
C GLN A 126 -32.65 3.03 -1.15
N GLN A 127 -33.09 2.64 -2.33
CA GLN A 127 -34.51 2.48 -2.66
C GLN A 127 -34.96 1.04 -2.37
N SER A 128 -36.25 0.85 -2.23
CA SER A 128 -36.85 -0.48 -1.91
C SER A 128 -36.54 -1.56 -2.95
N ASN A 129 -36.35 -1.18 -4.20
CA ASN A 129 -35.94 -2.09 -5.28
C ASN A 129 -34.44 -2.42 -5.29
N GLY A 130 -33.63 -1.79 -4.41
CA GLY A 130 -32.19 -1.96 -4.32
C GLY A 130 -31.38 -1.02 -5.22
N SER A 131 -32.02 -0.09 -5.96
CA SER A 131 -31.35 1.02 -6.62
C SER A 131 -31.01 2.12 -5.62
N TRP A 132 -30.32 3.14 -6.07
CA TRP A 132 -29.83 4.24 -5.25
C TRP A 132 -30.23 5.59 -5.84
N LEU A 133 -30.68 6.50 -4.98
CA LEU A 133 -30.81 7.93 -5.26
C LEU A 133 -29.55 8.61 -4.68
N ILE A 134 -28.79 9.25 -5.55
CA ILE A 134 -27.60 10.02 -5.20
C ILE A 134 -27.95 11.50 -5.31
N GLU A 135 -27.84 12.22 -4.20
CA GLU A 135 -28.11 13.65 -4.16
C GLU A 135 -26.83 14.46 -4.33
N THR A 136 -26.91 15.52 -5.14
CA THR A 136 -25.84 16.48 -5.34
C THR A 136 -26.41 17.89 -5.46
N PRO A 137 -25.62 18.95 -5.20
CA PRO A 137 -26.06 20.33 -5.41
C PRO A 137 -26.44 20.67 -6.86
N LYS A 138 -26.03 19.81 -7.82
CA LYS A 138 -26.29 20.01 -9.25
C LYS A 138 -27.42 19.14 -9.80
N GLY A 139 -28.10 18.40 -8.96
CA GLY A 139 -29.19 17.50 -9.32
C GLY A 139 -28.96 16.09 -8.79
N ASN A 140 -30.00 15.29 -8.93
CA ASN A 140 -30.03 13.91 -8.42
C ASN A 140 -29.72 12.89 -9.52
N ILE A 141 -29.08 11.80 -9.14
CA ILE A 141 -28.76 10.69 -10.02
C ILE A 141 -29.43 9.42 -9.48
N ASN A 142 -30.17 8.71 -10.34
CA ASN A 142 -30.66 7.37 -10.03
C ASN A 142 -29.66 6.36 -10.60
N SER A 143 -29.19 5.44 -9.76
CA SER A 143 -28.21 4.43 -10.16
C SER A 143 -28.59 3.06 -9.62
N GLN A 144 -28.27 2.01 -10.37
CA GLN A 144 -28.45 0.65 -9.90
C GLN A 144 -27.38 0.27 -8.86
N TRP A 145 -26.15 0.74 -9.04
CA TRP A 145 -25.02 0.49 -8.16
C TRP A 145 -24.40 1.78 -7.67
N VAL A 146 -23.85 1.75 -6.48
CA VAL A 146 -22.93 2.76 -5.95
C VAL A 146 -21.57 2.12 -5.72
N VAL A 147 -20.52 2.72 -6.26
CA VAL A 147 -19.13 2.33 -5.98
C VAL A 147 -18.46 3.44 -5.19
N ASN A 148 -18.17 3.18 -3.93
CA ASN A 148 -17.37 4.09 -3.12
C ASN A 148 -15.88 3.87 -3.45
N ALA A 149 -15.32 4.77 -4.24
CA ALA A 149 -13.89 4.84 -4.57
C ALA A 149 -13.31 6.21 -4.17
N SER A 150 -13.77 6.74 -3.02
CA SER A 150 -13.56 8.15 -2.62
C SER A 150 -12.21 8.42 -1.96
N GLY A 151 -11.27 7.45 -1.99
CA GLY A 151 -9.90 7.64 -1.51
C GLY A 151 -9.85 8.15 -0.08
N LEU A 152 -9.28 9.34 0.11
CA LEU A 152 -9.12 9.96 1.42
C LEU A 152 -10.44 10.19 2.16
N TRP A 153 -11.54 10.46 1.44
CA TRP A 153 -12.89 10.69 1.98
C TRP A 153 -13.76 9.42 2.01
N ALA A 154 -13.14 8.24 1.93
CA ALA A 154 -13.87 6.97 1.88
C ALA A 154 -14.80 6.75 3.07
N ARG A 155 -14.38 7.13 4.29
CA ARG A 155 -15.19 7.02 5.51
C ARG A 155 -16.42 7.93 5.45
N GLU A 156 -16.21 9.16 5.04
CA GLU A 156 -17.23 10.20 4.97
C GLU A 156 -18.31 9.83 3.95
N VAL A 157 -17.90 9.35 2.78
CA VAL A 157 -18.85 8.86 1.75
C VAL A 157 -19.55 7.60 2.20
N ALA A 158 -18.89 6.67 2.89
CA ALA A 158 -19.51 5.48 3.45
C ALA A 158 -20.58 5.83 4.50
N LYS A 159 -20.34 6.85 5.34
CA LYS A 159 -21.31 7.33 6.33
C LYS A 159 -22.62 7.81 5.71
N LEU A 160 -22.61 8.32 4.47
CA LEU A 160 -23.85 8.69 3.75
C LEU A 160 -24.76 7.47 3.54
N ALA A 161 -24.19 6.27 3.46
CA ALA A 161 -24.91 5.00 3.40
C ALA A 161 -24.99 4.29 4.77
N LYS A 162 -24.68 4.97 5.87
CA LYS A 162 -24.63 4.43 7.25
C LYS A 162 -23.64 3.27 7.43
N LEU A 163 -22.58 3.27 6.67
CA LEU A 163 -21.50 2.29 6.73
C LEU A 163 -20.26 2.92 7.38
N ASP A 164 -19.70 2.23 8.38
CA ASP A 164 -18.42 2.60 8.98
C ASP A 164 -17.30 1.77 8.36
N LEU A 165 -16.30 2.45 7.83
CA LEU A 165 -15.09 1.81 7.28
C LEU A 165 -13.91 2.00 8.26
N PRO A 166 -13.19 0.93 8.63
CA PRO A 166 -12.03 1.02 9.50
C PRO A 166 -10.81 1.55 8.72
N LEU A 167 -10.83 2.83 8.45
CA LEU A 167 -9.78 3.54 7.73
C LEU A 167 -9.30 4.71 8.57
N LEU A 168 -7.99 5.02 8.50
CA LEU A 168 -7.42 6.16 9.20
C LEU A 168 -6.30 6.79 8.40
N PRO A 169 -6.33 8.12 8.15
CA PRO A 169 -5.23 8.81 7.49
C PRO A 169 -4.04 9.03 8.43
N THR A 170 -2.84 8.90 7.85
CA THR A 170 -1.57 9.34 8.46
C THR A 170 -0.91 10.37 7.57
N GLU A 171 0.00 11.16 8.13
CA GLU A 171 0.92 11.94 7.32
C GLU A 171 1.99 11.02 6.72
N HIS A 172 2.39 11.33 5.51
CA HIS A 172 3.53 10.70 4.86
C HIS A 172 4.30 11.73 4.04
N GLN A 173 5.61 11.71 4.15
CA GLN A 173 6.43 12.69 3.46
C GLN A 173 7.60 12.09 2.69
N TYR A 174 8.01 12.84 1.68
CA TYR A 174 9.25 12.65 0.95
C TYR A 174 9.79 14.02 0.53
N PHE A 175 11.04 14.09 0.15
CA PHE A 175 11.59 15.29 -0.44
C PHE A 175 12.19 15.02 -1.82
N VAL A 176 12.36 16.08 -2.59
CA VAL A 176 13.05 16.09 -3.88
C VAL A 176 14.25 17.02 -3.77
N THR A 177 15.41 16.54 -4.19
CA THR A 177 16.64 17.33 -4.17
C THR A 177 16.68 18.37 -5.29
N GLU A 178 17.54 19.35 -5.17
CA GLU A 178 17.99 20.16 -6.28
C GLU A 178 18.70 19.28 -7.34
N THR A 179 19.10 19.90 -8.44
CA THR A 179 19.85 19.19 -9.50
C THR A 179 21.16 18.64 -8.96
N ILE A 180 21.38 17.35 -9.20
CA ILE A 180 22.61 16.62 -8.92
C ILE A 180 23.38 16.51 -10.24
N PRO A 181 24.57 17.14 -10.37
CA PRO A 181 25.32 17.16 -11.62
C PRO A 181 25.62 15.78 -12.19
N GLU A 182 25.90 14.81 -11.31
CA GLU A 182 26.20 13.42 -11.66
C GLU A 182 25.00 12.74 -12.32
N ILE A 183 23.76 13.07 -11.91
CA ILE A 183 22.55 12.56 -12.55
C ILE A 183 22.33 13.20 -13.90
N ALA A 184 22.53 14.52 -13.99
CA ALA A 184 22.39 15.23 -15.25
C ALA A 184 23.39 14.72 -16.33
N ALA A 185 24.57 14.25 -15.91
CA ALA A 185 25.62 13.73 -16.78
C ALA A 185 25.38 12.29 -17.28
N GLN A 186 24.44 11.51 -16.66
CA GLN A 186 24.27 10.08 -16.97
C GLN A 186 23.73 9.80 -18.39
N GLY A 187 23.02 10.73 -19.01
CA GLY A 187 22.39 10.51 -20.31
C GLY A 187 21.29 9.43 -20.35
N ARG A 188 20.98 8.84 -19.21
CA ARG A 188 19.92 7.83 -19.01
C ARG A 188 19.27 8.03 -17.65
N ARG A 189 18.06 7.45 -17.48
CA ARG A 189 17.44 7.41 -16.16
C ARG A 189 18.05 6.30 -15.31
N LEU A 190 18.27 6.62 -14.05
CA LEU A 190 18.74 5.67 -13.05
C LEU A 190 17.58 4.82 -12.49
N PRO A 191 17.83 3.54 -12.19
CA PRO A 191 16.85 2.70 -11.48
C PRO A 191 16.44 3.30 -10.15
N SER A 192 15.23 2.97 -9.69
CA SER A 192 14.86 3.23 -8.31
C SER A 192 15.57 2.29 -7.36
N VAL A 193 15.76 2.71 -6.10
CA VAL A 193 16.37 1.90 -5.05
C VAL A 193 15.40 1.79 -3.88
N ALA A 194 15.20 0.57 -3.39
CA ALA A 194 14.46 0.29 -2.17
C ALA A 194 15.38 -0.38 -1.15
N ASP A 195 15.82 0.38 -0.18
CA ASP A 195 16.58 -0.12 0.97
C ASP A 195 15.64 -0.23 2.18
N ARG A 196 15.03 -1.41 2.31
CA ARG A 196 14.05 -1.64 3.37
C ARG A 196 14.70 -1.83 4.75
N ASP A 197 15.96 -2.19 4.83
CA ASP A 197 16.70 -2.26 6.09
C ASP A 197 17.11 -0.85 6.55
N GLY A 198 17.37 0.06 5.60
CA GLY A 198 17.54 1.51 5.84
C GLY A 198 16.23 2.26 6.04
N GLU A 199 15.07 1.63 5.80
CA GLU A 199 13.72 2.18 5.92
C GLU A 199 13.46 3.39 5.02
N TYR A 200 14.07 3.41 3.81
CA TYR A 200 13.86 4.44 2.79
C TYR A 200 13.78 3.85 1.38
N TYR A 201 13.31 4.67 0.47
CA TYR A 201 13.36 4.43 -0.98
C TYR A 201 13.77 5.71 -1.70
N LEU A 202 14.36 5.55 -2.87
CA LEU A 202 14.69 6.69 -3.72
C LEU A 202 14.47 6.37 -5.20
N ARG A 203 14.25 7.43 -5.97
CA ARG A 203 14.18 7.37 -7.43
C ARG A 203 14.61 8.70 -8.04
N GLN A 204 15.04 8.65 -9.28
CA GLN A 204 15.32 9.87 -10.02
C GLN A 204 14.03 10.69 -10.27
N GLU A 205 14.12 12.00 -10.00
CA GLU A 205 13.05 12.98 -10.29
C GLU A 205 13.66 14.17 -11.03
N GLY A 206 13.44 14.26 -12.34
CA GLY A 206 14.18 15.20 -13.18
C GLY A 206 15.69 14.92 -13.15
N ASN A 207 16.48 15.93 -12.78
CA ASN A 207 17.93 15.82 -12.57
C ASN A 207 18.31 15.70 -11.07
N GLY A 208 17.35 15.44 -10.20
CA GLY A 208 17.58 15.20 -8.77
C GLY A 208 17.07 13.83 -8.35
N LEU A 209 17.02 13.61 -7.04
CA LEU A 209 16.49 12.40 -6.41
C LEU A 209 15.24 12.75 -5.56
N LEU A 210 14.24 11.93 -5.68
CA LEU A 210 13.16 11.84 -4.69
C LEU A 210 13.59 10.82 -3.65
N VAL A 211 13.55 11.20 -2.36
CA VAL A 211 13.84 10.33 -1.22
C VAL A 211 12.64 10.30 -0.29
N GLY A 212 12.11 9.13 -0.06
CA GLY A 212 10.97 8.91 0.84
C GLY A 212 11.29 7.87 1.91
N ALA A 213 10.66 8.02 3.06
CA ALA A 213 10.88 7.18 4.23
C ALA A 213 9.56 6.71 4.83
N TYR A 214 9.63 5.59 5.55
CA TYR A 214 8.56 5.20 6.47
C TYR A 214 9.15 5.18 7.87
N GLU A 215 9.06 6.33 8.50
CA GLU A 215 9.53 6.57 9.87
C GLU A 215 8.64 5.86 10.89
N ARG A 216 9.17 5.65 12.10
CA ARG A 216 8.44 4.96 13.16
C ARG A 216 7.56 5.87 14.00
N ASP A 217 7.79 7.19 13.96
CA ASP A 217 6.97 8.21 14.63
C ASP A 217 5.76 8.58 13.76
N VAL A 218 4.71 7.78 13.84
CA VAL A 218 3.51 7.91 13.03
C VAL A 218 2.71 9.15 13.43
N ARG A 219 2.41 10.00 12.47
CA ARG A 219 1.51 11.15 12.65
C ARG A 219 0.14 10.82 12.07
N PHE A 220 -0.87 10.79 12.94
CA PHE A 220 -2.25 10.64 12.51
C PHE A 220 -2.84 11.99 12.13
N TRP A 221 -3.70 11.98 11.13
CA TRP A 221 -4.42 13.15 10.67
C TRP A 221 -5.90 12.86 10.49
N ALA A 222 -6.76 13.87 10.70
CA ALA A 222 -8.21 13.74 10.51
C ALA A 222 -8.81 12.49 11.18
N GLU A 223 -8.44 12.23 12.44
CA GLU A 223 -8.83 11.02 13.16
C GLU A 223 -10.35 10.85 13.27
N ASP A 224 -11.10 11.94 13.37
CA ASP A 224 -12.56 11.91 13.47
C ASP A 224 -13.24 12.05 12.11
N GLU A 225 -12.81 13.01 11.32
CA GLU A 225 -13.42 13.32 10.03
C GLU A 225 -12.40 13.99 9.10
N THR A 226 -12.33 13.53 7.86
CA THR A 226 -11.54 14.19 6.82
C THR A 226 -12.26 15.46 6.37
N PRO A 227 -11.62 16.66 6.46
CA PRO A 227 -12.25 17.90 6.05
C PRO A 227 -12.72 17.82 4.59
N ALA A 228 -13.97 18.18 4.35
CA ALA A 228 -14.58 18.09 3.03
C ALA A 228 -13.92 19.01 2.00
N GLU A 229 -13.38 20.14 2.46
CA GLU A 229 -12.77 21.17 1.63
C GLU A 229 -11.24 20.96 1.47
N PHE A 230 -10.66 19.95 2.12
CA PHE A 230 -9.24 19.64 1.95
C PHE A 230 -8.96 19.24 0.50
N GLY A 231 -7.99 19.91 -0.12
CA GLY A 231 -7.59 19.59 -1.49
C GLY A 231 -6.58 20.59 -2.02
N HIS A 232 -5.64 20.13 -2.85
CA HIS A 232 -4.53 20.93 -3.35
C HIS A 232 -3.64 21.56 -2.26
N GLU A 233 -3.65 20.96 -1.08
CA GLU A 233 -2.91 21.38 0.10
C GLU A 233 -1.89 20.32 0.48
N LEU A 234 -0.77 20.78 1.05
CA LEU A 234 0.23 19.95 1.68
C LEU A 234 0.33 20.33 3.16
N PHE A 235 0.74 19.38 3.97
CA PHE A 235 1.07 19.67 5.36
C PHE A 235 2.41 20.40 5.44
N LYS A 236 2.65 21.00 6.59
CA LYS A 236 3.97 21.56 6.90
C LYS A 236 5.01 20.44 6.80
N ASP A 237 6.16 20.75 6.28
CA ASP A 237 7.32 19.87 6.26
C ASP A 237 7.78 19.56 7.70
N ASP A 238 8.23 18.32 7.90
CA ASP A 238 8.71 17.80 9.18
C ASP A 238 9.91 16.88 8.92
N LEU A 239 10.99 17.46 8.39
CA LEU A 239 12.21 16.71 8.02
C LEU A 239 12.89 16.07 9.23
N GLU A 240 12.77 16.67 10.42
CA GLU A 240 13.32 16.14 11.66
C GLU A 240 12.78 14.73 11.94
N ARG A 241 11.50 14.49 11.63
CA ARG A 241 10.86 13.18 11.81
C ARG A 241 11.48 12.05 10.97
N ILE A 242 12.05 12.37 9.81
CA ILE A 242 12.68 11.39 8.91
C ILE A 242 14.21 11.49 8.91
N GLU A 243 14.81 12.27 9.78
CA GLU A 243 16.25 12.54 9.80
C GLU A 243 17.09 11.26 9.80
N GLU A 244 16.77 10.30 10.67
CA GLU A 244 17.49 9.02 10.73
C GLU A 244 17.46 8.25 9.41
N ASN A 245 16.31 8.26 8.71
CA ASN A 245 16.16 7.60 7.42
C ASN A 245 16.99 8.32 6.35
N VAL A 246 17.02 9.66 6.40
CA VAL A 246 17.81 10.48 5.48
C VAL A 246 19.30 10.25 5.69
N LEU A 247 19.77 10.18 6.94
CA LEU A 247 21.18 9.86 7.23
C LEU A 247 21.58 8.48 6.68
N ARG A 248 20.73 7.46 6.86
CA ARG A 248 20.95 6.13 6.26
C ARG A 248 20.95 6.17 4.72
N ALA A 249 20.14 7.05 4.12
CA ALA A 249 20.15 7.25 2.67
C ALA A 249 21.44 7.95 2.20
N ILE A 250 21.96 8.91 2.96
CA ILE A 250 23.23 9.59 2.70
C ILE A 250 24.40 8.59 2.78
N ASP A 251 24.43 7.75 3.79
CA ASP A 251 25.48 6.70 3.91
C ASP A 251 25.50 5.78 2.68
N ARG A 252 24.35 5.52 2.07
CA ARG A 252 24.20 4.66 0.90
C ARG A 252 24.37 5.39 -0.43
N VAL A 253 24.00 6.67 -0.49
CA VAL A 253 24.06 7.53 -1.67
C VAL A 253 24.75 8.85 -1.28
N PRO A 254 26.11 8.86 -1.18
CA PRO A 254 26.85 9.97 -0.59
C PRO A 254 26.61 11.34 -1.21
N VAL A 255 26.28 11.40 -2.50
CA VAL A 255 25.96 12.65 -3.20
C VAL A 255 24.76 13.40 -2.57
N LEU A 256 23.92 12.73 -1.81
CA LEU A 256 22.81 13.36 -1.09
C LEU A 256 23.30 14.33 0.01
N SER A 257 24.52 14.16 0.54
CA SER A 257 25.08 15.05 1.56
C SER A 257 25.35 16.47 1.05
N GLU A 258 25.56 16.60 -0.26
CA GLU A 258 25.83 17.89 -0.92
C GLU A 258 24.62 18.45 -1.65
N ALA A 259 23.57 17.63 -1.81
CA ALA A 259 22.37 18.01 -2.56
C ALA A 259 21.43 18.86 -1.71
N GLY A 260 21.11 20.07 -2.17
CA GLY A 260 20.06 20.90 -1.56
C GLY A 260 18.67 20.26 -1.70
N ILE A 261 17.76 20.60 -0.80
CA ILE A 261 16.36 20.18 -0.89
C ILE A 261 15.58 21.22 -1.70
N LYS A 262 15.02 20.81 -2.83
CA LYS A 262 14.21 21.63 -3.71
C LYS A 262 12.77 21.80 -3.18
N ARG A 263 12.19 20.70 -2.69
CA ARG A 263 10.84 20.71 -2.11
C ARG A 263 10.62 19.50 -1.23
N VAL A 264 9.78 19.69 -0.24
CA VAL A 264 9.21 18.62 0.59
C VAL A 264 7.74 18.44 0.23
N ILE A 265 7.30 17.20 0.16
CA ILE A 265 5.91 16.82 -0.02
C ILE A 265 5.49 16.06 1.22
N ASN A 266 4.67 16.68 2.05
CA ASN A 266 4.03 16.03 3.21
C ASN A 266 2.52 16.06 3.00
N GLY A 267 1.88 14.89 2.98
CA GLY A 267 0.46 14.78 2.68
C GLY A 267 -0.20 13.57 3.30
N PRO A 268 -1.54 13.48 3.23
CA PRO A 268 -2.27 12.41 3.85
C PRO A 268 -2.20 11.11 3.05
N MET A 269 -2.07 10.00 3.76
CA MET A 269 -2.14 8.64 3.22
C MET A 269 -3.14 7.82 4.05
N ILE A 270 -4.15 7.24 3.41
CA ILE A 270 -5.21 6.51 4.12
C ILE A 270 -4.89 5.02 4.24
N TRP A 271 -5.12 4.45 5.43
CA TRP A 271 -4.78 3.08 5.78
C TRP A 271 -5.94 2.31 6.36
N SER A 272 -6.01 1.01 6.02
CA SER A 272 -6.79 0.01 6.75
C SER A 272 -5.95 -0.64 7.86
N PRO A 273 -6.57 -1.38 8.81
CA PRO A 273 -5.85 -1.99 9.93
C PRO A 273 -4.80 -3.05 9.55
N ASP A 274 -4.85 -3.59 8.34
CA ASP A 274 -3.92 -4.59 7.82
C ASP A 274 -3.16 -4.13 6.57
N SER A 275 -3.30 -2.85 6.22
CA SER A 275 -2.71 -2.25 5.00
C SER A 275 -3.23 -2.82 3.68
N ASN A 276 -4.21 -3.71 3.70
CA ASN A 276 -4.88 -4.20 2.51
C ASN A 276 -6.11 -3.35 2.19
N VAL A 277 -6.50 -3.33 0.94
CA VAL A 277 -7.67 -2.59 0.49
C VAL A 277 -8.96 -3.15 1.08
N LEU A 278 -9.97 -2.32 1.21
CA LEU A 278 -11.35 -2.71 1.49
C LEU A 278 -12.08 -2.78 0.15
N PHE A 279 -12.31 -4.00 -0.34
CA PHE A 279 -12.78 -4.25 -1.70
C PHE A 279 -13.92 -5.26 -1.72
N GLY A 280 -14.98 -4.95 -2.44
CA GLY A 280 -16.10 -5.87 -2.61
C GLY A 280 -17.45 -5.25 -2.31
N PRO A 281 -18.55 -6.01 -2.57
CA PRO A 281 -19.90 -5.60 -2.24
C PRO A 281 -20.10 -5.62 -0.72
N VAL A 282 -20.89 -4.68 -0.22
CA VAL A 282 -21.26 -4.59 1.19
C VAL A 282 -22.48 -5.50 1.45
N PRO A 283 -22.37 -6.53 2.31
CA PRO A 283 -23.47 -7.50 2.49
C PRO A 283 -24.80 -6.88 2.94
N GLU A 284 -24.75 -5.87 3.80
CA GLU A 284 -25.94 -5.20 4.34
C GLU A 284 -26.55 -4.15 3.40
N LEU A 285 -25.84 -3.78 2.33
CA LEU A 285 -26.23 -2.72 1.39
C LEU A 285 -26.29 -3.27 -0.04
N LYS A 286 -27.50 -3.65 -0.47
CA LYS A 286 -27.67 -4.18 -1.83
C LYS A 286 -27.14 -3.19 -2.87
N ASN A 287 -26.30 -3.69 -3.78
CA ASN A 287 -25.72 -2.92 -4.87
C ASN A 287 -24.83 -1.74 -4.41
N TYR A 288 -24.15 -1.90 -3.26
CA TYR A 288 -23.11 -0.97 -2.81
C TYR A 288 -21.77 -1.68 -2.81
N PHE A 289 -20.77 -1.09 -3.45
CA PHE A 289 -19.41 -1.66 -3.60
C PHE A 289 -18.38 -0.72 -3.00
N CYS A 290 -17.41 -1.26 -2.26
CA CYS A 290 -16.28 -0.52 -1.72
C CYS A 290 -15.00 -0.81 -2.51
N CYS A 291 -14.23 0.25 -2.78
CA CYS A 291 -12.90 0.21 -3.40
C CYS A 291 -12.01 1.25 -2.71
N ASN A 292 -11.58 0.98 -1.46
CA ASN A 292 -11.03 1.97 -0.56
C ASN A 292 -9.74 1.49 0.14
N GLY A 293 -8.96 2.44 0.68
CA GLY A 293 -7.74 2.11 1.43
C GLY A 293 -6.59 1.61 0.56
N ILE A 294 -6.50 2.11 -0.66
CA ILE A 294 -5.49 1.67 -1.64
C ILE A 294 -4.21 2.48 -1.43
N ILE A 295 -3.19 1.89 -0.84
CA ILE A 295 -1.90 2.54 -0.60
C ILE A 295 -1.05 2.57 -1.88
N PRO A 296 -0.76 1.42 -2.55
CA PRO A 296 0.00 1.41 -3.79
C PRO A 296 -0.92 1.64 -5.01
N GLY A 297 -1.63 2.78 -5.03
CA GLY A 297 -2.71 3.07 -5.98
C GLY A 297 -2.34 2.85 -7.44
N PHE A 298 -1.22 3.42 -7.88
CA PHE A 298 -0.82 3.36 -9.29
C PHE A 298 -0.36 1.97 -9.76
N SER A 299 0.08 1.10 -8.87
CA SER A 299 0.40 -0.28 -9.26
C SER A 299 -0.82 -1.21 -9.27
N GLN A 300 -1.95 -0.80 -8.70
CA GLN A 300 -3.12 -1.67 -8.52
C GLN A 300 -4.40 -1.17 -9.21
N SER A 301 -4.50 0.13 -9.51
CA SER A 301 -5.75 0.78 -9.93
C SER A 301 -6.43 0.14 -11.13
N GLY A 302 -5.69 -0.17 -12.19
CA GLY A 302 -6.26 -0.78 -13.40
C GLY A 302 -6.85 -2.16 -13.15
N GLY A 303 -6.09 -3.01 -12.46
CA GLY A 303 -6.57 -4.35 -12.10
C GLY A 303 -7.73 -4.33 -11.12
N MET A 304 -7.75 -3.37 -10.19
CA MET A 304 -8.89 -3.20 -9.29
C MET A 304 -10.14 -2.72 -10.03
N GLY A 305 -9.99 -1.78 -10.96
CA GLY A 305 -11.10 -1.34 -11.82
C GLY A 305 -11.69 -2.49 -12.63
N LEU A 306 -10.83 -3.33 -13.22
CA LEU A 306 -11.24 -4.54 -13.94
C LEU A 306 -12.02 -5.49 -13.03
N LEU A 307 -11.47 -5.85 -11.88
CA LEU A 307 -12.12 -6.79 -10.95
C LEU A 307 -13.43 -6.24 -10.38
N ALA A 308 -13.51 -4.93 -10.11
CA ALA A 308 -14.74 -4.31 -9.67
C ALA A 308 -15.83 -4.39 -10.75
N ALA A 309 -15.47 -4.12 -12.00
CA ALA A 309 -16.39 -4.24 -13.14
C ALA A 309 -16.87 -5.68 -13.34
N GLU A 310 -15.95 -6.66 -13.35
CA GLU A 310 -16.28 -8.09 -13.43
C GLU A 310 -17.22 -8.51 -12.30
N TRP A 311 -16.89 -8.15 -11.05
CA TRP A 311 -17.71 -8.53 -9.90
C TRP A 311 -19.13 -7.93 -9.93
N ILE A 312 -19.25 -6.68 -10.38
CA ILE A 312 -20.57 -6.01 -10.51
C ILE A 312 -21.41 -6.63 -11.64
N ILE A 313 -20.78 -7.00 -12.76
CA ILE A 313 -21.48 -7.51 -13.94
C ILE A 313 -21.77 -9.00 -13.84
N GLU A 314 -20.77 -9.79 -13.43
CA GLU A 314 -20.85 -11.27 -13.41
C GLU A 314 -21.33 -11.81 -12.05
N GLY A 315 -21.32 -10.97 -11.00
CA GLY A 315 -21.69 -11.36 -9.63
C GLY A 315 -20.55 -11.95 -8.79
N GLU A 316 -19.40 -12.22 -9.42
CA GLU A 316 -18.20 -12.72 -8.73
C GLU A 316 -16.91 -12.22 -9.41
N PRO A 317 -15.81 -12.06 -8.69
CA PRO A 317 -14.53 -11.68 -9.29
C PRO A 317 -13.84 -12.91 -9.87
N LYS A 318 -13.04 -12.71 -10.91
CA LYS A 318 -12.24 -13.76 -11.55
C LYS A 318 -11.21 -14.41 -10.62
N TYR A 319 -10.71 -13.66 -9.63
CA TYR A 319 -9.71 -14.12 -8.69
C TYR A 319 -10.26 -14.18 -7.28
N ASP A 320 -9.72 -15.08 -6.46
CA ASP A 320 -9.97 -15.05 -5.02
C ASP A 320 -9.50 -13.73 -4.40
N MET A 321 -10.47 -12.95 -3.93
CA MET A 321 -10.27 -11.63 -3.33
C MET A 321 -10.43 -11.64 -1.81
N PHE A 322 -10.46 -12.81 -1.18
CA PHE A 322 -10.71 -12.97 0.26
C PHE A 322 -9.83 -12.09 1.16
N ALA A 323 -8.55 -11.97 0.82
CA ALA A 323 -7.62 -11.10 1.56
C ALA A 323 -7.96 -9.60 1.50
N TRP A 324 -8.80 -9.19 0.54
CA TRP A 324 -9.22 -7.81 0.32
C TRP A 324 -10.68 -7.58 0.66
N ASP A 325 -11.44 -8.65 0.85
CA ASP A 325 -12.86 -8.55 1.20
C ASP A 325 -13.05 -7.68 2.44
N LEU A 326 -13.92 -6.66 2.31
CA LEU A 326 -14.17 -5.73 3.41
C LEU A 326 -14.79 -6.42 4.62
N THR A 327 -15.47 -7.56 4.44
CA THR A 327 -16.13 -8.32 5.53
C THR A 327 -15.16 -8.96 6.52
N ARG A 328 -13.84 -8.97 6.20
CA ARG A 328 -12.82 -9.35 7.18
C ARG A 328 -12.78 -8.42 8.40
N PHE A 329 -13.35 -7.21 8.26
CA PHE A 329 -13.61 -6.28 9.35
C PHE A 329 -15.11 -6.12 9.54
N GLY A 330 -15.56 -6.19 10.79
CA GLY A 330 -16.92 -5.89 11.19
C GLY A 330 -16.95 -4.76 12.22
N HIS A 331 -18.06 -4.55 12.91
CA HIS A 331 -18.23 -3.53 13.95
C HIS A 331 -17.22 -3.65 15.12
N TRP A 332 -16.56 -4.80 15.25
CA TRP A 332 -15.51 -5.02 16.22
C TRP A 332 -14.22 -4.22 15.93
N ALA A 333 -13.98 -3.85 14.67
CA ALA A 333 -12.85 -3.04 14.25
C ALA A 333 -13.13 -1.54 14.55
N ASN A 334 -13.24 -1.24 15.84
CA ASN A 334 -13.51 0.11 16.33
C ASN A 334 -12.35 1.08 16.08
N LYS A 335 -12.57 2.36 16.40
CA LYS A 335 -11.59 3.44 16.21
C LYS A 335 -10.25 3.16 16.91
N GLN A 336 -10.28 2.65 18.14
CA GLN A 336 -9.06 2.36 18.89
C GLN A 336 -8.25 1.23 18.27
N PHE A 337 -8.91 0.13 17.87
CA PHE A 337 -8.29 -0.96 17.14
C PHE A 337 -7.68 -0.46 15.84
N THR A 338 -8.46 0.28 15.04
CA THR A 338 -8.01 0.83 13.75
C THR A 338 -6.78 1.71 13.94
N LYS A 339 -6.80 2.64 14.90
CA LYS A 339 -5.66 3.52 15.18
C LYS A 339 -4.41 2.75 15.58
N SER A 340 -4.53 1.81 16.52
CA SER A 340 -3.39 0.99 16.95
C SER A 340 -2.80 0.16 15.81
N ARG A 341 -3.65 -0.45 14.98
CA ARG A 341 -3.19 -1.28 13.86
C ARG A 341 -2.60 -0.45 12.74
N VAL A 342 -3.22 0.68 12.38
CA VAL A 342 -2.69 1.58 11.35
C VAL A 342 -1.31 2.11 11.76
N GLY A 343 -1.15 2.54 13.02
CA GLY A 343 0.15 2.98 13.54
C GLY A 343 1.21 1.88 13.43
N ASP A 344 0.88 0.66 13.85
CA ASP A 344 1.78 -0.49 13.74
C ASP A 344 2.12 -0.84 12.28
N GLN A 345 1.15 -0.78 11.37
CA GLN A 345 1.36 -1.06 9.95
C GLN A 345 2.24 -0.01 9.26
N TYR A 346 2.04 1.26 9.56
CA TYR A 346 2.86 2.35 9.04
C TYR A 346 4.30 2.24 9.54
N ALA A 347 4.50 2.21 10.87
CA ALA A 347 5.80 2.16 11.51
C ALA A 347 6.64 0.92 11.11
N ASN A 348 5.97 -0.17 10.73
CA ASN A 348 6.61 -1.41 10.30
C ASN A 348 6.47 -1.69 8.81
N ARG A 349 6.22 -0.65 7.99
CA ARG A 349 6.02 -0.82 6.54
C ARG A 349 7.16 -1.55 5.85
N PHE A 350 8.39 -1.30 6.27
CA PHE A 350 9.59 -1.92 5.73
C PHE A 350 10.14 -3.09 6.57
N SER A 351 9.53 -3.38 7.72
CA SER A 351 9.92 -4.53 8.53
C SER A 351 9.65 -5.85 7.80
N ILE A 352 10.46 -6.85 8.10
CA ILE A 352 10.23 -8.21 7.59
C ILE A 352 8.98 -8.77 8.26
N HIS A 353 8.02 -9.22 7.46
CA HIS A 353 6.87 -9.98 7.92
C HIS A 353 7.19 -11.47 7.81
N PHE A 354 7.43 -12.10 8.94
CA PHE A 354 7.70 -13.53 8.97
C PHE A 354 6.39 -14.34 8.91
N PRO A 355 6.41 -15.55 8.32
CA PRO A 355 5.25 -16.42 8.32
C PRO A 355 4.73 -16.67 9.75
N TYR A 356 3.41 -16.57 9.94
CA TYR A 356 2.72 -16.78 11.23
C TYR A 356 3.13 -15.81 12.34
N GLN A 357 3.78 -14.71 12.01
CA GLN A 357 4.07 -13.66 12.98
C GLN A 357 2.78 -12.92 13.34
N GLU A 358 2.46 -12.91 14.62
CA GLU A 358 1.35 -12.15 15.17
C GLU A 358 1.83 -10.84 15.78
N ARG A 359 1.15 -9.75 15.46
CA ARG A 359 1.44 -8.43 16.01
C ARG A 359 0.49 -8.12 17.17
N ALA A 360 1.02 -7.50 18.22
CA ALA A 360 0.28 -7.21 19.44
C ALA A 360 -0.63 -5.98 19.33
N ALA A 361 -0.37 -5.07 18.38
CA ALA A 361 -1.11 -3.82 18.27
C ALA A 361 -2.62 -4.03 18.14
N GLY A 362 -3.41 -3.27 18.91
CA GLY A 362 -4.86 -3.33 18.91
C GLY A 362 -5.48 -4.59 19.54
N ARG A 363 -4.68 -5.43 20.22
CA ARG A 363 -5.14 -6.68 20.85
C ARG A 363 -5.14 -6.56 22.38
N PRO A 364 -6.02 -7.34 23.08
CA PRO A 364 -7.09 -8.19 22.53
C PRO A 364 -8.34 -7.39 22.13
N VAL A 365 -9.18 -7.91 21.20
CA VAL A 365 -10.42 -7.25 20.75
C VAL A 365 -11.65 -8.06 21.14
N ARG A 366 -11.79 -9.28 20.60
CA ARG A 366 -12.91 -10.19 20.87
C ARG A 366 -12.41 -11.40 21.63
N LEU A 367 -12.99 -11.65 22.80
CA LEU A 367 -12.59 -12.73 23.69
C LEU A 367 -13.66 -13.82 23.75
N ARG A 368 -13.24 -15.08 23.66
CA ARG A 368 -14.12 -16.22 23.93
C ARG A 368 -14.21 -16.46 25.45
N PRO A 369 -15.27 -17.07 25.95
CA PRO A 369 -15.41 -17.34 27.39
C PRO A 369 -14.23 -18.12 27.99
N VAL A 370 -13.58 -18.97 27.18
CA VAL A 370 -12.45 -19.81 27.61
C VAL A 370 -11.08 -19.12 27.53
N TYR A 371 -11.01 -17.87 27.06
CA TYR A 371 -9.76 -17.16 26.83
C TYR A 371 -8.83 -17.14 28.03
N GLN A 372 -9.33 -16.77 29.20
CA GLN A 372 -8.52 -16.70 30.44
C GLN A 372 -8.01 -18.09 30.87
N THR A 373 -8.80 -19.14 30.65
CA THR A 373 -8.37 -20.52 30.92
C THR A 373 -7.24 -20.92 29.97
N GLN A 374 -7.35 -20.60 28.68
CA GLN A 374 -6.33 -20.88 27.69
C GLN A 374 -5.02 -20.16 27.99
N ILE A 375 -5.08 -18.89 28.38
CA ILE A 375 -3.88 -18.13 28.81
C ILE A 375 -3.20 -18.82 30.02
N LYS A 376 -3.98 -19.23 31.03
CA LYS A 376 -3.43 -19.96 32.19
C LYS A 376 -2.80 -21.30 31.82
N MET A 377 -3.25 -21.91 30.73
CA MET A 377 -2.69 -23.16 30.19
C MET A 377 -1.46 -22.92 29.31
N GLY A 378 -0.97 -21.70 29.21
CA GLY A 378 0.19 -21.34 28.38
C GLY A 378 -0.11 -21.13 26.89
N ALA A 379 -1.35 -20.75 26.55
CA ALA A 379 -1.69 -20.46 25.17
C ALA A 379 -0.93 -19.24 24.64
N VAL A 380 -0.32 -19.40 23.48
CA VAL A 380 0.14 -18.31 22.63
C VAL A 380 -0.98 -17.98 21.65
N MET A 381 -1.49 -16.75 21.72
CA MET A 381 -2.70 -16.36 21.02
C MET A 381 -2.42 -15.71 19.67
N GLY A 382 -3.27 -15.99 18.69
CA GLY A 382 -3.36 -15.31 17.42
C GLY A 382 -4.71 -14.61 17.25
N LEU A 383 -4.80 -13.76 16.21
CA LEU A 383 -6.00 -13.01 15.90
C LEU A 383 -6.64 -13.51 14.59
N ASN A 384 -7.92 -13.88 14.64
CA ASN A 384 -8.70 -14.24 13.46
C ASN A 384 -10.05 -13.55 13.48
N TYR A 385 -10.33 -12.65 12.52
CA TYR A 385 -11.54 -11.83 12.45
C TYR A 385 -11.88 -11.13 13.79
N GLY A 386 -10.85 -10.58 14.42
CA GLY A 386 -10.96 -9.92 15.72
C GLY A 386 -11.04 -10.88 16.92
N TRP A 387 -11.20 -12.17 16.71
CA TRP A 387 -11.22 -13.17 17.78
C TRP A 387 -9.82 -13.61 18.18
N GLU A 388 -9.55 -13.58 19.49
CA GLU A 388 -8.38 -14.25 20.04
C GLU A 388 -8.59 -15.76 20.03
N HIS A 389 -7.60 -16.49 19.51
CA HIS A 389 -7.60 -17.95 19.53
C HIS A 389 -6.21 -18.50 19.77
N PRO A 390 -6.05 -19.67 20.43
CA PRO A 390 -4.75 -20.25 20.65
C PRO A 390 -4.15 -20.77 19.33
N LEU A 391 -2.91 -20.42 19.08
CA LEU A 391 -2.10 -20.96 17.98
C LEU A 391 -1.41 -22.24 18.44
N TRP A 392 -0.83 -22.24 19.63
CA TRP A 392 -0.23 -23.40 20.34
C TRP A 392 -0.20 -23.14 21.83
N PHE A 393 0.20 -24.16 22.60
CA PHE A 393 0.40 -24.08 24.04
C PHE A 393 1.84 -24.37 24.38
N SER A 394 2.40 -23.69 25.37
CA SER A 394 3.77 -23.86 25.84
C SER A 394 3.89 -23.56 27.32
N ASP A 395 4.72 -24.29 28.01
CA ASP A 395 5.09 -24.00 29.40
C ASP A 395 5.89 -22.69 29.52
N LYS A 396 6.40 -22.18 28.39
CA LYS A 396 7.16 -20.96 28.30
C LYS A 396 6.61 -20.05 27.16
N PRO A 397 5.36 -19.58 27.24
CA PRO A 397 4.70 -18.89 26.15
C PRO A 397 5.39 -17.57 25.74
N ASN A 398 6.18 -16.99 26.62
CA ASN A 398 6.91 -15.73 26.34
C ASN A 398 8.34 -15.95 25.80
N THR A 399 8.80 -17.18 25.68
CA THR A 399 10.08 -17.48 25.02
C THR A 399 9.86 -17.61 23.52
N VAL A 400 9.53 -16.49 22.88
CA VAL A 400 9.42 -16.45 21.43
C VAL A 400 10.83 -16.46 20.85
N GLU A 401 11.19 -17.55 20.18
CA GLU A 401 12.38 -17.55 19.35
C GLU A 401 12.22 -16.55 18.21
N THR A 402 13.35 -16.06 17.72
CA THR A 402 13.40 -15.14 16.61
C THR A 402 12.62 -15.68 15.42
N ASN A 403 11.64 -14.93 14.95
CA ASN A 403 10.92 -15.24 13.74
C ASN A 403 11.89 -15.49 12.57
N GLY A 404 11.58 -16.47 11.72
CA GLY A 404 12.40 -16.88 10.60
C GLY A 404 11.56 -17.48 9.46
N PHE A 405 12.20 -17.70 8.31
CA PHE A 405 11.53 -18.31 7.15
C PHE A 405 11.63 -19.82 7.12
N THR A 406 12.56 -20.41 7.86
CA THR A 406 12.86 -21.85 7.81
C THR A 406 12.08 -22.67 8.84
N ARG A 407 11.76 -22.07 9.97
CA ARG A 407 11.01 -22.74 11.05
C ARG A 407 9.99 -21.79 11.65
N GLN A 408 8.84 -22.35 12.00
CA GLN A 408 7.79 -21.63 12.69
C GLN A 408 8.22 -21.29 14.13
N ASN A 409 7.71 -20.18 14.66
CA ASN A 409 7.98 -19.73 16.02
C ASN A 409 7.48 -20.70 17.12
N TRP A 410 6.57 -21.62 16.80
CA TRP A 410 6.08 -22.67 17.68
C TRP A 410 6.92 -23.95 17.65
N PHE A 411 7.86 -24.11 16.71
CA PHE A 411 8.56 -25.38 16.48
C PHE A 411 9.29 -25.88 17.71
N LYS A 412 10.13 -25.05 18.34
CA LYS A 412 10.86 -25.49 19.56
C LYS A 412 9.99 -25.60 20.79
N PRO A 413 9.01 -24.67 21.06
CA PRO A 413 8.12 -24.83 22.20
C PRO A 413 7.24 -26.07 22.16
N VAL A 414 6.95 -26.61 20.98
CA VAL A 414 6.00 -27.71 20.77
C VAL A 414 6.69 -29.02 20.37
N ALA A 415 7.88 -28.97 19.78
CA ALA A 415 8.67 -30.13 19.38
C ALA A 415 9.56 -30.67 20.52
#